data_32545dd3cd9f05aac190dd78474c8e2e
#
_entry.id   32545dd3cd9f05aac190dd78474c8e2e
#
_cell.length_a   1.000
_cell.length_b   1.000
_cell.length_c   1.000
_cell.angle_alpha   90.00
_cell.angle_beta   90.00
_cell.angle_gamma   90.00
#
_symmetry.space_group_name_H-M   'P 1'
#
loop_
_entity.id
_entity.type
_entity.pdbx_description
1 polymer ?
#
loop_
_entity_poly.entity_id
_entity_poly.type
_entity_poly.pdbx_seq_one_letter_code
_entity_poly.pdbx_strand_id
1 'polypeptide(L)'
;MKYFYFLFSILLTIQSANTYANEIDMPTLMQLFSVNKNIKTEFVERKFVRILDAPVESNGELIFIAPMHLEKNTKSPRPESMTIDGNKVSIERGSFKRTMSLDDLADMASLVQSLTATFRGDQAGIEQYFTWTLTGTLKKWQLTLKPKSIKLFVRVREISFKGENDYVHTVETTLTDGDSSLMTLGRAVKAGTK
;
A
#
# COMPACT_ATOMS: atom_id res chain seq x y z
N MET A 1 -67.90 -40.41 -19.29
CA MET A 1 -66.74 -40.42 -18.42
C MET A 1 -65.69 -39.52 -19.04
N LYS A 2 -65.56 -38.30 -18.53
CA LYS A 2 -64.58 -37.31 -19.02
C LYS A 2 -63.51 -37.13 -17.97
N TYR A 3 -62.27 -37.54 -18.24
CA TYR A 3 -61.11 -37.30 -17.36
C TYR A 3 -60.59 -35.89 -17.58
N PHE A 4 -60.66 -35.10 -16.51
CA PHE A 4 -60.14 -33.73 -16.45
C PHE A 4 -58.72 -33.79 -15.88
N TYR A 5 -57.70 -33.63 -16.74
CA TYR A 5 -56.32 -33.55 -16.33
C TYR A 5 -56.01 -32.13 -15.88
N PHE A 6 -55.81 -31.95 -14.57
CA PHE A 6 -55.39 -30.72 -13.95
C PHE A 6 -53.85 -30.66 -14.00
N LEU A 7 -53.33 -29.96 -15.02
CA LEU A 7 -51.90 -29.67 -15.16
C LEU A 7 -51.50 -28.60 -14.15
N PHE A 8 -50.89 -29.02 -13.02
CA PHE A 8 -50.33 -28.12 -12.02
C PHE A 8 -48.92 -27.68 -12.52
N SER A 9 -48.86 -26.53 -13.17
CA SER A 9 -47.60 -25.92 -13.65
C SER A 9 -46.86 -25.30 -12.45
N ILE A 10 -45.84 -26.00 -11.93
CA ILE A 10 -44.92 -25.47 -10.93
C ILE A 10 -44.00 -24.48 -11.61
N LEU A 11 -44.29 -23.18 -11.47
CA LEU A 11 -43.41 -22.10 -11.90
C LEU A 11 -42.24 -21.98 -10.91
N LEU A 12 -41.12 -22.63 -11.23
CA LEU A 12 -39.89 -22.55 -10.43
C LEU A 12 -39.25 -21.16 -10.67
N THR A 13 -39.55 -20.21 -9.79
CA THR A 13 -38.87 -18.90 -9.78
C THR A 13 -37.46 -19.11 -9.27
N ILE A 14 -36.50 -19.16 -10.19
CA ILE A 14 -35.08 -19.10 -9.88
C ILE A 14 -34.81 -17.68 -9.40
N GLN A 15 -34.83 -17.48 -8.07
CA GLN A 15 -34.32 -16.27 -7.46
C GLN A 15 -32.79 -16.30 -7.64
N SER A 16 -32.29 -15.57 -8.62
CA SER A 16 -30.88 -15.28 -8.75
C SER A 16 -30.48 -14.46 -7.51
N ALA A 17 -29.89 -15.12 -6.52
CA ALA A 17 -29.24 -14.45 -5.41
C ALA A 17 -28.07 -13.65 -6.00
N ASN A 18 -28.31 -12.37 -6.27
CA ASN A 18 -27.23 -11.44 -6.54
C ASN A 18 -26.39 -11.35 -5.26
N THR A 19 -25.34 -12.15 -5.19
CA THR A 19 -24.32 -12.02 -4.17
C THR A 19 -23.52 -10.74 -4.49
N TYR A 20 -24.02 -9.61 -4.03
CA TYR A 20 -23.21 -8.39 -4.01
C TYR A 20 -22.03 -8.70 -3.10
N ALA A 21 -20.84 -8.88 -3.68
CA ALA A 21 -19.62 -8.90 -2.91
C ALA A 21 -19.56 -7.54 -2.18
N ASN A 22 -19.67 -7.54 -0.85
CA ASN A 22 -19.64 -6.30 -0.09
C ASN A 22 -18.37 -5.54 -0.41
N GLU A 23 -18.52 -4.31 -0.92
CA GLU A 23 -17.40 -3.40 -1.10
C GLU A 23 -16.72 -3.16 0.26
N ILE A 24 -15.41 -3.15 0.26
CA ILE A 24 -14.64 -2.86 1.48
C ILE A 24 -14.72 -1.36 1.76
N ASP A 25 -14.92 -1.00 3.02
CA ASP A 25 -14.84 0.39 3.47
C ASP A 25 -13.48 0.71 4.14
N MET A 26 -13.18 1.99 4.23
CA MET A 26 -11.90 2.46 4.77
C MET A 26 -11.71 2.09 6.26
N PRO A 27 -12.70 2.23 7.15
CA PRO A 27 -12.58 1.81 8.54
C PRO A 27 -12.23 0.33 8.68
N THR A 28 -12.87 -0.55 7.91
CA THR A 28 -12.59 -1.99 7.91
C THR A 28 -11.15 -2.27 7.48
N LEU A 29 -10.66 -1.67 6.39
CA LEU A 29 -9.30 -1.84 5.93
C LEU A 29 -8.28 -1.35 6.96
N MET A 30 -8.52 -0.18 7.56
CA MET A 30 -7.65 0.38 8.59
C MET A 30 -7.63 -0.47 9.87
N GLN A 31 -8.76 -1.04 10.26
CA GLN A 31 -8.82 -1.97 11.39
C GLN A 31 -7.94 -3.21 11.13
N LEU A 32 -7.99 -3.77 9.92
CA LEU A 32 -7.15 -4.91 9.55
C LEU A 32 -5.66 -4.57 9.64
N PHE A 33 -5.25 -3.40 9.12
CA PHE A 33 -3.86 -2.96 9.20
C PHE A 33 -3.40 -2.68 10.64
N SER A 34 -4.28 -2.17 11.49
CA SER A 34 -3.94 -1.82 12.88
C SER A 34 -3.50 -3.01 13.74
N VAL A 35 -3.83 -4.23 13.32
CA VAL A 35 -3.43 -5.46 14.02
C VAL A 35 -1.97 -5.83 13.73
N ASN A 36 -1.45 -5.43 12.57
CA ASN A 36 -0.12 -5.78 12.08
C ASN A 36 0.92 -4.73 12.47
N LYS A 37 1.37 -4.75 13.73
CA LYS A 37 2.30 -3.75 14.26
C LYS A 37 3.76 -3.97 13.88
N ASN A 38 4.13 -5.19 13.50
CA ASN A 38 5.50 -5.57 13.17
C ASN A 38 5.48 -6.42 11.91
N ILE A 39 5.91 -5.85 10.81
CA ILE A 39 5.90 -6.47 9.48
C ILE A 39 7.33 -6.56 8.99
N LYS A 40 7.73 -7.73 8.52
CA LYS A 40 8.93 -7.93 7.72
C LYS A 40 8.52 -8.64 6.43
N THR A 41 8.93 -8.09 5.28
CA THR A 41 8.61 -8.66 3.97
C THR A 41 9.77 -8.45 3.00
N GLU A 42 9.91 -9.32 2.02
CA GLU A 42 10.78 -9.08 0.88
C GLU A 42 10.08 -8.16 -0.11
N PHE A 43 10.86 -7.40 -0.88
CA PHE A 43 10.35 -6.59 -1.96
C PHE A 43 11.16 -6.79 -3.26
N VAL A 44 10.47 -6.62 -4.37
CA VAL A 44 11.05 -6.34 -5.69
C VAL A 44 10.46 -5.01 -6.16
N GLU A 45 11.31 -4.05 -6.47
CA GLU A 45 10.91 -2.73 -6.94
C GLU A 45 11.41 -2.48 -8.36
N ARG A 46 10.52 -2.03 -9.24
CA ARG A 46 10.80 -1.57 -10.59
C ARG A 46 10.56 -0.08 -10.69
N LYS A 47 11.62 0.67 -10.95
CA LYS A 47 11.54 2.12 -11.18
C LYS A 47 11.57 2.40 -12.68
N PHE A 48 10.50 3.00 -13.16
CA PHE A 48 10.37 3.47 -14.54
C PHE A 48 10.77 4.94 -14.57
N VAL A 49 11.94 5.21 -15.11
CA VAL A 49 12.51 6.56 -15.23
C VAL A 49 12.41 6.98 -16.68
N ARG A 50 11.74 8.08 -16.95
CA ARG A 50 11.37 8.51 -18.31
C ARG A 50 12.53 8.61 -19.32
N ILE A 51 13.74 8.87 -18.82
CA ILE A 51 14.93 9.01 -19.67
C ILE A 51 15.65 7.67 -19.88
N LEU A 52 15.17 6.56 -19.30
CA LEU A 52 15.76 5.24 -19.43
C LEU A 52 14.86 4.34 -20.28
N ASP A 53 15.46 3.56 -21.16
CA ASP A 53 14.74 2.62 -22.04
C ASP A 53 14.21 1.37 -21.29
N ALA A 54 14.75 1.08 -20.12
CA ALA A 54 14.37 -0.06 -19.31
C ALA A 54 14.23 0.33 -17.83
N PRO A 55 13.32 -0.34 -17.08
CA PRO A 55 13.18 -0.07 -15.66
C PRO A 55 14.42 -0.48 -14.88
N VAL A 56 14.72 0.26 -13.83
CA VAL A 56 15.75 -0.10 -12.85
C VAL A 56 15.12 -1.02 -11.83
N GLU A 57 15.61 -2.26 -11.75
CA GLU A 57 15.13 -3.22 -10.75
C GLU A 57 16.01 -3.20 -9.51
N SER A 58 15.37 -3.33 -8.35
CA SER A 58 16.01 -3.55 -7.06
C SER A 58 15.21 -4.52 -6.22
N ASN A 59 15.88 -5.21 -5.30
CA ASN A 59 15.23 -6.11 -4.36
C ASN A 59 15.87 -6.03 -2.98
N GLY A 60 15.12 -6.50 -1.97
CA GLY A 60 15.61 -6.47 -0.60
C GLY A 60 14.51 -6.81 0.41
N GLU A 61 14.64 -6.21 1.58
CA GLU A 61 13.71 -6.40 2.69
C GLU A 61 13.13 -5.06 3.14
N LEU A 62 11.84 -5.07 3.45
CA LEU A 62 11.12 -3.97 4.06
C LEU A 62 10.69 -4.40 5.45
N ILE A 63 10.99 -3.57 6.46
CA ILE A 63 10.61 -3.79 7.85
C ILE A 63 9.82 -2.58 8.32
N PHE A 64 8.64 -2.83 8.87
CA PHE A 64 7.85 -1.81 9.54
C PHE A 64 7.58 -2.25 10.96
N ILE A 65 7.87 -1.37 11.93
CA ILE A 65 7.55 -1.54 13.35
C ILE A 65 6.81 -0.29 13.82
N ALA A 66 5.57 -0.49 14.24
CA ALA A 66 4.76 0.62 14.73
C ALA A 66 5.40 1.27 15.96
N PRO A 67 5.27 2.60 16.15
CA PRO A 67 4.44 3.49 15.36
C PRO A 67 5.12 4.11 14.14
N MET A 68 6.44 4.23 14.10
CA MET A 68 7.16 5.07 13.12
C MET A 68 8.57 4.56 12.78
N HIS A 69 8.78 3.25 12.84
CA HIS A 69 10.05 2.67 12.41
C HIS A 69 9.86 1.95 11.07
N LEU A 70 10.57 2.40 10.04
CA LEU A 70 10.55 1.83 8.70
C LEU A 70 11.98 1.62 8.22
N GLU A 71 12.32 0.40 7.82
CA GLU A 71 13.59 0.08 7.17
C GLU A 71 13.35 -0.46 5.76
N LYS A 72 14.10 0.06 4.80
CA LYS A 72 14.20 -0.49 3.45
C LYS A 72 15.65 -0.90 3.22
N ASN A 73 15.90 -2.19 3.26
CA ASN A 73 17.23 -2.78 3.08
C ASN A 73 17.35 -3.36 1.67
N THR A 74 17.86 -2.57 0.73
CA THR A 74 18.11 -2.99 -0.65
C THR A 74 19.36 -3.89 -0.69
N LYS A 75 19.24 -5.06 -1.32
CA LYS A 75 20.32 -6.04 -1.50
C LYS A 75 20.97 -5.93 -2.89
N SER A 76 20.15 -5.73 -3.91
CA SER A 76 20.57 -5.65 -5.31
C SER A 76 19.88 -4.46 -6.01
N PRO A 77 20.53 -3.83 -7.02
CA PRO A 77 21.87 -4.10 -7.57
C PRO A 77 23.01 -3.54 -6.69
N ARG A 78 22.71 -2.59 -5.80
CA ARG A 78 23.68 -2.00 -4.88
C ARG A 78 23.11 -2.03 -3.47
N PRO A 79 23.84 -2.61 -2.50
CA PRO A 79 23.39 -2.59 -1.11
C PRO A 79 23.21 -1.16 -0.59
N GLU A 80 22.02 -0.90 -0.05
CA GLU A 80 21.66 0.36 0.58
C GLU A 80 20.67 0.08 1.69
N SER A 81 20.87 0.72 2.84
CA SER A 81 19.88 0.73 3.92
C SER A 81 19.34 2.14 4.10
N MET A 82 18.02 2.26 4.12
CA MET A 82 17.33 3.47 4.52
C MET A 82 16.48 3.14 5.74
N THR A 83 16.72 3.85 6.82
CA THR A 83 15.96 3.72 8.08
C THR A 83 15.28 5.03 8.40
N ILE A 84 14.00 4.95 8.74
CA ILE A 84 13.21 6.05 9.29
C ILE A 84 12.80 5.62 10.70
N ASP A 85 13.18 6.40 11.69
CA ASP A 85 12.87 6.16 13.10
C ASP A 85 12.39 7.46 13.74
N GLY A 86 11.09 7.55 13.96
CA GLY A 86 10.45 8.80 14.35
C GLY A 86 10.73 9.90 13.34
N ASN A 87 11.44 10.94 13.78
CA ASN A 87 11.83 12.09 12.96
C ASN A 87 13.22 11.96 12.32
N LYS A 88 13.88 10.83 12.48
CA LYS A 88 15.26 10.62 12.00
C LYS A 88 15.26 9.74 10.74
N VAL A 89 15.91 10.22 9.68
CA VAL A 89 16.18 9.47 8.44
C VAL A 89 17.66 9.18 8.35
N SER A 90 18.04 7.92 8.20
CA SER A 90 19.42 7.48 8.00
C SER A 90 19.53 6.72 6.67
N ILE A 91 20.54 7.05 5.88
CA ILE A 91 20.86 6.37 4.62
C ILE A 91 22.31 5.89 4.71
N GLU A 92 22.52 4.61 4.44
CA GLU A 92 23.84 3.97 4.40
C GLU A 92 24.03 3.24 3.07
N ARG A 93 25.12 3.58 2.37
CA ARG A 93 25.50 2.96 1.09
C ARG A 93 27.04 2.81 1.03
N GLY A 94 27.54 1.61 1.24
CA GLY A 94 28.98 1.37 1.39
C GLY A 94 29.58 2.20 2.55
N SER A 95 30.56 3.03 2.24
CA SER A 95 31.17 3.96 3.23
C SER A 95 30.36 5.26 3.43
N PHE A 96 29.39 5.54 2.57
CA PHE A 96 28.55 6.72 2.71
C PHE A 96 27.49 6.49 3.78
N LYS A 97 27.49 7.37 4.77
CA LYS A 97 26.46 7.39 5.82
C LYS A 97 26.00 8.83 6.03
N ARG A 98 24.69 9.03 5.93
CA ARG A 98 24.06 10.33 6.17
C ARG A 98 22.84 10.16 7.06
N THR A 99 22.74 11.02 8.04
CA THR A 99 21.58 11.16 8.92
C THR A 99 21.04 12.58 8.83
N MET A 100 19.72 12.72 8.76
CA MET A 100 19.04 14.00 8.66
C MET A 100 17.72 13.96 9.43
N SER A 101 17.16 15.12 9.74
CA SER A 101 15.81 15.21 10.28
C SER A 101 14.79 15.04 9.14
N LEU A 102 13.70 14.35 9.42
CA LEU A 102 12.56 14.27 8.48
C LEU A 102 11.94 15.66 8.25
N ASP A 103 11.99 16.55 9.26
CA ASP A 103 11.50 17.94 9.14
C ASP A 103 12.32 18.74 8.14
N ASP A 104 13.62 18.46 7.98
CA ASP A 104 14.47 19.08 6.96
C ASP A 104 14.08 18.63 5.53
N LEU A 105 13.30 17.58 5.45
CA LEU A 105 12.81 16.95 4.23
C LEU A 105 11.27 17.14 4.11
N ALA A 106 10.79 18.37 4.30
CA ALA A 106 9.36 18.68 4.45
C ALA A 106 8.44 18.00 3.41
N ASP A 107 8.90 17.91 2.15
CA ASP A 107 8.17 17.26 1.07
C ASP A 107 8.12 15.72 1.25
N MET A 108 9.17 15.13 1.87
CA MET A 108 9.25 13.71 2.17
C MET A 108 8.55 13.35 3.48
N ALA A 109 8.52 14.26 4.45
CA ALA A 109 7.90 14.04 5.75
C ALA A 109 6.44 13.64 5.64
N SER A 110 5.66 14.38 4.86
CA SER A 110 4.24 14.10 4.64
C SER A 110 4.02 12.75 3.95
N LEU A 111 4.88 12.38 2.99
CA LEU A 111 4.85 11.08 2.32
C LEU A 111 5.12 9.94 3.30
N VAL A 112 6.21 10.04 4.06
CA VAL A 112 6.59 9.04 5.06
C VAL A 112 5.52 8.88 6.13
N GLN A 113 5.00 9.99 6.66
CA GLN A 113 3.93 9.98 7.65
C GLN A 113 2.67 9.28 7.13
N SER A 114 2.30 9.53 5.89
CA SER A 114 1.12 8.89 5.29
C SER A 114 1.32 7.41 4.99
N LEU A 115 2.51 7.01 4.53
CA LEU A 115 2.84 5.59 4.34
C LEU A 115 2.81 4.84 5.68
N THR A 116 3.45 5.40 6.71
CA THR A 116 3.44 4.80 8.04
C THR A 116 2.05 4.82 8.68
N ALA A 117 1.24 5.86 8.44
CA ALA A 117 -0.16 5.91 8.86
C ALA A 117 -0.98 4.79 8.19
N THR A 118 -0.76 4.53 6.89
CA THR A 118 -1.41 3.42 6.19
C THR A 118 -1.07 2.09 6.83
N PHE A 119 0.21 1.80 7.05
CA PHE A 119 0.62 0.53 7.69
C PHE A 119 0.17 0.41 9.14
N ARG A 120 -0.08 1.53 9.83
CA ARG A 120 -0.61 1.58 11.20
C ARG A 120 -2.12 1.41 11.28
N GLY A 121 -2.83 1.54 10.15
CA GLY A 121 -4.29 1.62 10.12
C GLY A 121 -4.83 2.95 10.66
N ASP A 122 -4.08 4.04 10.53
CA ASP A 122 -4.42 5.37 11.01
C ASP A 122 -5.05 6.20 9.89
N GLN A 123 -6.37 6.09 9.72
CA GLN A 123 -7.10 6.84 8.70
C GLN A 123 -6.92 8.36 8.86
N ALA A 124 -6.97 8.88 10.08
CA ALA A 124 -6.84 10.32 10.32
C ALA A 124 -5.45 10.84 9.91
N GLY A 125 -4.39 10.06 10.16
CA GLY A 125 -3.04 10.37 9.71
C GLY A 125 -2.90 10.40 8.19
N ILE A 126 -3.61 9.52 7.46
CA ILE A 126 -3.68 9.56 5.99
C ILE A 126 -4.41 10.84 5.56
N GLU A 127 -5.58 11.10 6.11
CA GLU A 127 -6.46 12.21 5.73
C GLU A 127 -5.86 13.59 6.03
N GLN A 128 -4.85 13.68 6.88
CA GLN A 128 -4.13 14.92 7.12
C GLN A 128 -3.45 15.44 5.85
N TYR A 129 -2.90 14.54 5.01
CA TYR A 129 -2.08 14.90 3.86
C TYR A 129 -2.65 14.47 2.51
N PHE A 130 -3.55 13.46 2.50
CA PHE A 130 -4.07 12.86 1.29
C PHE A 130 -5.61 12.79 1.28
N THR A 131 -6.19 12.91 0.11
CA THR A 131 -7.50 12.34 -0.20
C THR A 131 -7.31 10.88 -0.60
N TRP A 132 -8.33 10.06 -0.39
CA TRP A 132 -8.25 8.65 -0.72
C TRP A 132 -9.47 8.18 -1.51
N THR A 133 -9.28 7.11 -2.26
CA THR A 133 -10.34 6.33 -2.91
C THR A 133 -10.03 4.87 -2.64
N LEU A 134 -11.03 4.14 -2.14
CA LEU A 134 -10.95 2.71 -1.90
C LEU A 134 -11.97 2.01 -2.77
N THR A 135 -11.56 0.96 -3.50
CA THR A 135 -12.41 0.18 -4.39
C THR A 135 -12.15 -1.31 -4.20
N GLY A 136 -13.15 -2.11 -4.56
CA GLY A 136 -13.05 -3.57 -4.52
C GLY A 136 -13.66 -4.20 -3.28
N THR A 137 -13.23 -5.41 -2.98
CA THR A 137 -13.73 -6.22 -1.87
C THR A 137 -12.58 -6.60 -0.95
N LEU A 138 -12.88 -7.19 0.21
CA LEU A 138 -11.86 -7.68 1.14
C LEU A 138 -10.84 -8.63 0.47
N LYS A 139 -11.26 -9.40 -0.52
CA LYS A 139 -10.38 -10.34 -1.25
C LYS A 139 -9.54 -9.69 -2.33
N LYS A 140 -9.89 -8.49 -2.77
CA LYS A 140 -9.14 -7.73 -3.79
C LYS A 140 -9.54 -6.26 -3.69
N TRP A 141 -8.70 -5.47 -3.06
CA TRP A 141 -8.92 -4.04 -2.86
C TRP A 141 -7.79 -3.20 -3.47
N GLN A 142 -8.14 -1.96 -3.75
CA GLN A 142 -7.19 -0.92 -4.16
C GLN A 142 -7.48 0.36 -3.38
N LEU A 143 -6.47 0.84 -2.64
CA LEU A 143 -6.47 2.13 -1.95
C LEU A 143 -5.56 3.08 -2.72
N THR A 144 -6.11 4.18 -3.23
CA THR A 144 -5.38 5.22 -3.95
C THR A 144 -5.36 6.49 -3.12
N LEU A 145 -4.17 7.05 -2.89
CA LEU A 145 -3.94 8.28 -2.14
C LEU A 145 -3.48 9.39 -3.09
N LYS A 146 -4.14 10.55 -3.03
CA LYS A 146 -3.76 11.75 -3.80
C LYS A 146 -3.43 12.89 -2.86
N PRO A 147 -2.28 13.57 -3.02
CA PRO A 147 -1.87 14.68 -2.18
C PRO A 147 -2.89 15.80 -2.13
N LYS A 148 -3.15 16.34 -0.94
CA LYS A 148 -4.00 17.52 -0.74
C LYS A 148 -3.25 18.85 -1.00
N SER A 149 -1.94 18.87 -0.69
CA SER A 149 -1.13 20.08 -0.83
C SER A 149 -0.41 20.13 -2.17
N ILE A 150 -0.33 21.32 -2.74
CA ILE A 150 0.43 21.59 -3.97
C ILE A 150 1.92 21.24 -3.81
N LYS A 151 2.49 21.47 -2.63
CA LYS A 151 3.91 21.19 -2.35
C LYS A 151 4.22 19.70 -2.51
N LEU A 152 3.36 18.82 -2.00
CA LEU A 152 3.51 17.38 -2.13
C LEU A 152 3.16 16.91 -3.55
N PHE A 153 2.13 17.50 -4.16
CA PHE A 153 1.70 17.22 -5.53
C PHE A 153 2.79 17.53 -6.57
N VAL A 154 3.63 18.54 -6.34
CA VAL A 154 4.77 18.84 -7.24
C VAL A 154 5.72 17.66 -7.41
N ARG A 155 5.77 16.72 -6.46
CA ARG A 155 6.63 15.53 -6.52
C ARG A 155 5.86 14.23 -6.75
N VAL A 156 4.76 14.04 -6.01
CA VAL A 156 3.99 12.79 -6.03
C VAL A 156 2.61 13.08 -6.57
N ARG A 157 2.24 12.42 -7.66
CA ARG A 157 0.90 12.50 -8.25
C ARG A 157 -0.09 11.66 -7.47
N GLU A 158 0.27 10.39 -7.22
CA GLU A 158 -0.54 9.46 -6.44
C GLU A 158 0.28 8.28 -5.92
N ILE A 159 -0.26 7.62 -4.90
CA ILE A 159 0.25 6.34 -4.38
C ILE A 159 -0.91 5.37 -4.38
N SER A 160 -0.73 4.19 -4.95
CA SER A 160 -1.73 3.14 -5.01
C SER A 160 -1.23 1.88 -4.29
N PHE A 161 -2.04 1.39 -3.37
CA PHE A 161 -1.83 0.12 -2.68
C PHE A 161 -2.86 -0.87 -3.22
N LYS A 162 -2.42 -2.08 -3.54
CA LYS A 162 -3.31 -3.18 -3.93
C LYS A 162 -3.05 -4.37 -3.03
N GLY A 163 -4.13 -5.05 -2.61
CA GLY A 163 -3.97 -6.18 -1.71
C GLY A 163 -5.22 -7.02 -1.52
N GLU A 164 -5.13 -7.91 -0.57
CA GLU A 164 -6.21 -8.79 -0.10
C GLU A 164 -6.16 -8.89 1.43
N ASN A 165 -7.31 -8.87 2.08
CA ASN A 165 -7.42 -8.87 3.54
C ASN A 165 -6.53 -7.77 4.17
N ASP A 166 -5.62 -8.15 5.06
CA ASP A 166 -4.61 -7.30 5.70
C ASP A 166 -3.27 -7.25 4.98
N TYR A 167 -3.19 -7.87 3.80
CA TYR A 167 -1.94 -8.02 3.06
C TYR A 167 -1.86 -7.08 1.85
N VAL A 168 -0.80 -6.27 1.80
CA VAL A 168 -0.46 -5.40 0.67
C VAL A 168 0.43 -6.19 -0.31
N HIS A 169 -0.05 -6.38 -1.54
CA HIS A 169 0.72 -7.03 -2.61
C HIS A 169 1.63 -6.07 -3.34
N THR A 170 1.11 -4.88 -3.64
CA THR A 170 1.88 -3.88 -4.40
C THR A 170 1.69 -2.49 -3.84
N VAL A 171 2.75 -1.71 -3.94
CA VAL A 171 2.74 -0.26 -3.73
C VAL A 171 3.26 0.38 -5.01
N GLU A 172 2.42 1.19 -5.65
CA GLU A 172 2.77 1.94 -6.85
C GLU A 172 2.80 3.42 -6.52
N THR A 173 3.90 4.09 -6.85
CA THR A 173 4.05 5.54 -6.68
C THR A 173 4.25 6.17 -8.05
N THR A 174 3.38 7.10 -8.42
CA THR A 174 3.48 7.88 -9.65
C THR A 174 3.95 9.29 -9.31
N LEU A 175 5.03 9.73 -9.93
CA LEU A 175 5.57 11.06 -9.78
C LEU A 175 5.00 11.99 -10.85
N THR A 176 5.09 13.29 -10.60
CA THR A 176 4.55 14.31 -11.53
C THR A 176 5.40 14.54 -12.76
N ASP A 177 6.69 14.23 -12.71
CA ASP A 177 7.61 14.27 -13.84
C ASP A 177 7.42 13.12 -14.83
N GLY A 178 6.55 12.15 -14.50
CA GLY A 178 6.25 10.96 -15.30
C GLY A 178 7.03 9.72 -14.89
N ASP A 179 7.93 9.82 -13.92
CA ASP A 179 8.57 8.66 -13.33
C ASP A 179 7.58 7.87 -12.46
N SER A 180 7.80 6.59 -12.29
CA SER A 180 7.01 5.76 -11.39
C SER A 180 7.83 4.65 -10.75
N SER A 181 7.31 4.12 -9.66
CA SER A 181 7.88 2.96 -8.97
C SER A 181 6.76 1.97 -8.66
N LEU A 182 6.97 0.71 -9.03
CA LEU A 182 6.11 -0.41 -8.65
C LEU A 182 6.90 -1.34 -7.74
N MET A 183 6.51 -1.39 -6.48
CA MET A 183 7.06 -2.30 -5.48
C MET A 183 6.09 -3.47 -5.27
N THR A 184 6.55 -4.68 -5.49
CA THR A 184 5.84 -5.92 -5.19
C THR A 184 6.38 -6.48 -3.87
N LEU A 185 5.49 -6.79 -2.95
CA LEU A 185 5.81 -7.30 -1.62
C LEU A 185 5.60 -8.81 -1.55
N GLY A 186 6.51 -9.52 -0.94
CA GLY A 186 6.37 -10.92 -0.56
C GLY A 186 5.40 -11.09 0.62
N ARG A 187 5.00 -12.32 0.96
CA ARG A 187 4.17 -12.55 2.16
C ARG A 187 4.88 -12.03 3.40
N ALA A 188 4.17 -11.20 4.14
CA ALA A 188 4.69 -10.66 5.39
C ALA A 188 4.87 -11.77 6.44
N VAL A 189 5.99 -11.72 7.15
CA VAL A 189 6.21 -12.49 8.38
C VAL A 189 6.28 -11.50 9.55
N LYS A 190 5.87 -11.93 10.74
CA LYS A 190 6.01 -11.08 11.93
C LYS A 190 7.50 -10.81 12.15
N ALA A 191 7.89 -9.53 12.20
CA ALA A 191 9.24 -9.18 12.61
C ALA A 191 9.42 -9.65 14.05
N GLY A 192 10.41 -10.53 14.27
CA GLY A 192 10.74 -10.97 15.62
C GLY A 192 11.21 -9.77 16.43
N THR A 193 10.65 -9.58 17.61
CA THR A 193 11.20 -8.65 18.63
C THR A 193 12.58 -9.19 19.02
N LYS A 194 13.64 -8.42 18.72
CA LYS A 194 14.97 -8.66 19.32
C LYS A 194 14.98 -8.16 20.73
#